data_6d77d3096b0c522ddb9f00d49fe6bfc6
#
_entry.id   6d77d3096b0c522ddb9f00d49fe6bfc6
#
_cell.length_a   1.000
_cell.length_b   1.000
_cell.length_c   1.000
_cell.angle_alpha   90.00
_cell.angle_beta   90.00
_cell.angle_gamma   90.00
#
_symmetry.space_group_name_H-M   'P 1'
#
loop_
_entity.id
_entity.type
_entity.pdbx_description
1 polymer ?
#
loop_
_entity_poly.entity_id
_entity_poly.type
_entity_poly.pdbx_seq_one_letter_code
_entity_poly.pdbx_strand_id
1 'polypeptide(L)'
;NVYPVSSYRQRLAFLREIGPDAVIHFAHGRMVMGQADAAVEWLKERNIPIFSPLSMLETQEEWESDPMGMFGGFMSQSIVVPELDGAIYPYVLNDQELDEEGIYLFKAIPERLKNFTRIIGNFISLKRKPNAEKKVAIYYFKGAGQSSLTAQGLETVPSLYNLLKRLKAEGYTVKNLPATEKEFEKLLMTQGAVLSTYAEGAFDDFLKNGRPA
;
A
#
# COMPACT_ATOMS: atom_id res chain seq x y z
N ASN A 1 -8.33 -20.11 4.55
CA ASN A 1 -9.64 -20.46 3.98
C ASN A 1 -10.18 -19.25 3.20
N VAL A 2 -10.87 -19.50 2.09
CA VAL A 2 -11.56 -18.49 1.27
C VAL A 2 -13.06 -18.70 1.41
N TYR A 3 -13.78 -17.63 1.73
CA TYR A 3 -15.24 -17.67 1.91
C TYR A 3 -15.90 -16.69 0.93
N PRO A 4 -16.58 -17.18 -0.11
CA PRO A 4 -17.33 -16.31 -1.02
C PRO A 4 -18.58 -15.76 -0.36
N VAL A 5 -18.83 -14.46 -0.52
CA VAL A 5 -20.01 -13.78 0.03
C VAL A 5 -20.77 -13.09 -1.08
N SER A 6 -21.93 -13.57 -1.41
CA SER A 6 -22.74 -13.06 -2.52
C SER A 6 -23.95 -12.20 -2.11
N SER A 7 -24.47 -12.36 -0.90
CA SER A 7 -25.67 -11.64 -0.44
C SER A 7 -25.36 -10.28 0.16
N TYR A 8 -25.88 -9.19 -0.40
CA TYR A 8 -25.71 -7.83 0.12
C TYR A 8 -26.28 -7.62 1.53
N ARG A 9 -27.41 -8.23 1.84
CA ARG A 9 -28.13 -7.98 3.10
C ARG A 9 -27.48 -8.64 4.32
N GLN A 10 -26.68 -9.68 4.12
CA GLN A 10 -26.09 -10.46 5.20
C GLN A 10 -24.56 -10.29 5.29
N ARG A 11 -23.96 -9.50 4.42
CA ARG A 11 -22.49 -9.38 4.32
C ARG A 11 -21.83 -9.04 5.64
N LEU A 12 -22.33 -8.03 6.35
CA LEU A 12 -21.71 -7.59 7.60
C LEU A 12 -21.83 -8.66 8.70
N ALA A 13 -23.00 -9.31 8.84
CA ALA A 13 -23.20 -10.39 9.79
C ALA A 13 -22.24 -11.56 9.49
N PHE A 14 -22.14 -11.94 8.23
CA PHE A 14 -21.26 -13.02 7.79
C PHE A 14 -19.77 -12.68 7.97
N LEU A 15 -19.34 -11.45 7.67
CA LEU A 15 -17.99 -10.99 7.94
C LEU A 15 -17.64 -11.04 9.43
N ARG A 16 -18.60 -10.67 10.29
CA ARG A 16 -18.44 -10.74 11.74
C ARG A 16 -18.31 -12.18 12.26
N GLU A 17 -19.05 -13.10 11.68
CA GLU A 17 -18.99 -14.52 11.99
C GLU A 17 -17.66 -15.16 11.60
N ILE A 18 -17.19 -14.88 10.36
CA ILE A 18 -15.93 -15.44 9.84
C ILE A 18 -14.71 -14.81 10.52
N GLY A 19 -14.72 -13.50 10.81
CA GLY A 19 -13.57 -12.77 11.31
C GLY A 19 -12.35 -12.84 10.38
N PRO A 20 -12.45 -12.39 9.11
CA PRO A 20 -11.39 -12.59 8.12
C PRO A 20 -10.13 -11.79 8.45
N ASP A 21 -8.97 -12.27 7.99
CA ASP A 21 -7.71 -11.51 8.05
C ASP A 21 -7.64 -10.39 7.02
N ALA A 22 -8.34 -10.53 5.90
CA ALA A 22 -8.47 -9.55 4.81
C ALA A 22 -9.78 -9.75 4.06
N VAL A 23 -10.27 -8.69 3.42
CA VAL A 23 -11.45 -8.73 2.53
C VAL A 23 -11.00 -8.38 1.11
N ILE A 24 -11.47 -9.15 0.14
CA ILE A 24 -11.33 -8.84 -1.28
C ILE A 24 -12.71 -8.48 -1.81
N HIS A 25 -12.85 -7.26 -2.31
CA HIS A 25 -14.11 -6.72 -2.79
C HIS A 25 -14.06 -6.51 -4.32
N PHE A 26 -14.67 -7.40 -5.06
CA PHE A 26 -14.73 -7.36 -6.53
C PHE A 26 -15.88 -6.53 -7.08
N ALA A 27 -16.77 -6.02 -6.26
CA ALA A 27 -17.96 -5.30 -6.73
C ALA A 27 -17.65 -3.81 -6.89
N HIS A 28 -18.37 -3.15 -7.79
CA HIS A 28 -18.42 -1.69 -7.88
C HIS A 28 -19.20 -1.10 -6.69
N GLY A 29 -18.79 0.08 -6.24
CA GLY A 29 -19.47 0.79 -5.17
C GLY A 29 -19.08 0.35 -3.77
N ARG A 30 -19.95 0.64 -2.79
CA ARG A 30 -19.73 0.32 -1.38
C ARG A 30 -19.76 -1.19 -1.12
N MET A 31 -18.91 -1.67 -0.24
CA MET A 31 -18.81 -3.10 0.11
C MET A 31 -20.10 -3.63 0.75
N VAL A 32 -20.71 -2.88 1.63
CA VAL A 32 -21.97 -3.24 2.30
C VAL A 32 -23.00 -2.12 2.13
N MET A 33 -23.91 -2.28 1.19
CA MET A 33 -24.96 -1.30 0.96
C MET A 33 -25.95 -1.25 2.14
N GLY A 34 -26.31 -0.03 2.56
CA GLY A 34 -27.24 0.22 3.66
C GLY A 34 -26.64 0.07 5.07
N GLN A 35 -25.44 -0.47 5.20
CA GLN A 35 -24.70 -0.63 6.49
C GLN A 35 -23.23 -0.26 6.34
N ALA A 36 -22.88 0.62 5.41
CA ALA A 36 -21.51 0.94 5.08
C ALA A 36 -20.72 1.47 6.29
N ASP A 37 -21.28 2.41 7.03
CA ASP A 37 -20.59 2.99 8.18
C ASP A 37 -20.33 1.96 9.28
N ALA A 38 -21.31 1.09 9.56
CA ALA A 38 -21.13 0.01 10.52
C ALA A 38 -20.09 -1.02 10.08
N ALA A 39 -19.95 -1.24 8.77
CA ALA A 39 -18.92 -2.11 8.21
C ALA A 39 -17.52 -1.47 8.32
N VAL A 40 -17.40 -0.19 7.99
CA VAL A 40 -16.15 0.57 8.11
C VAL A 40 -15.64 0.57 9.55
N GLU A 41 -16.49 0.92 10.52
CA GLU A 41 -16.10 0.92 11.93
C GLU A 41 -15.68 -0.48 12.40
N TRP A 42 -16.40 -1.52 12.02
CA TRP A 42 -16.03 -2.89 12.39
C TRP A 42 -14.68 -3.34 11.80
N LEU A 43 -14.40 -2.99 10.54
CA LEU A 43 -13.13 -3.29 9.88
C LEU A 43 -11.96 -2.51 10.52
N LYS A 44 -12.19 -1.23 10.81
CA LYS A 44 -11.24 -0.33 11.47
C LYS A 44 -10.85 -0.81 12.86
N GLU A 45 -11.83 -1.16 13.71
CA GLU A 45 -11.59 -1.70 15.05
C GLU A 45 -10.70 -2.94 15.03
N ARG A 46 -10.79 -3.76 13.99
CA ARG A 46 -10.04 -5.02 13.84
C ARG A 46 -8.82 -4.91 12.95
N ASN A 47 -8.59 -3.72 12.37
CA ASN A 47 -7.52 -3.50 11.42
C ASN A 47 -7.53 -4.53 10.29
N ILE A 48 -8.70 -4.75 9.66
CA ILE A 48 -8.88 -5.69 8.54
C ILE A 48 -8.76 -4.91 7.23
N PRO A 49 -7.75 -5.17 6.38
CA PRO A 49 -7.61 -4.49 5.10
C PRO A 49 -8.65 -4.95 4.10
N ILE A 50 -9.13 -4.01 3.28
CA ILE A 50 -9.97 -4.28 2.11
C ILE A 50 -9.11 -4.06 0.87
N PHE A 51 -9.07 -5.04 -0.01
CA PHE A 51 -8.48 -4.94 -1.34
C PHE A 51 -9.59 -4.87 -2.37
N SER A 52 -9.53 -3.87 -3.27
CA SER A 52 -10.50 -3.70 -4.34
C SER A 52 -9.81 -3.88 -5.70
N PRO A 53 -9.65 -5.12 -6.17
CA PRO A 53 -9.09 -5.37 -7.49
C PRO A 53 -10.07 -4.91 -8.58
N LEU A 54 -9.50 -4.49 -9.70
CA LEU A 54 -10.22 -3.94 -10.84
C LEU A 54 -10.34 -4.98 -11.95
N SER A 55 -11.53 -5.04 -12.54
CA SER A 55 -11.77 -5.76 -13.78
C SER A 55 -11.96 -4.75 -14.91
N MET A 56 -11.08 -4.76 -15.89
CA MET A 56 -11.17 -3.86 -17.04
C MET A 56 -12.30 -4.31 -17.97
N LEU A 57 -12.91 -3.35 -18.67
CA LEU A 57 -13.93 -3.60 -19.71
C LEU A 57 -13.31 -3.62 -21.11
N GLU A 58 -12.06 -4.04 -21.18
CA GLU A 58 -11.23 -4.08 -22.37
C GLU A 58 -10.21 -5.21 -22.26
N THR A 59 -9.56 -5.57 -23.35
CA THR A 59 -8.49 -6.55 -23.35
C THR A 59 -7.23 -5.99 -22.67
N GLN A 60 -6.32 -6.86 -22.27
CA GLN A 60 -5.04 -6.44 -21.71
C GLN A 60 -4.26 -5.53 -22.68
N GLU A 61 -4.25 -5.84 -23.99
CA GLU A 61 -3.54 -5.07 -25.00
C GLU A 61 -4.13 -3.65 -25.17
N GLU A 62 -5.45 -3.54 -25.21
CA GLU A 62 -6.14 -2.24 -25.25
C GLU A 62 -5.81 -1.41 -24.01
N TRP A 63 -5.90 -1.99 -22.83
CA TRP A 63 -5.56 -1.30 -21.58
C TRP A 63 -4.11 -0.84 -21.50
N GLU A 64 -3.15 -1.67 -21.90
CA GLU A 64 -1.72 -1.32 -21.90
C GLU A 64 -1.39 -0.21 -22.90
N SER A 65 -2.16 -0.10 -23.98
CA SER A 65 -1.98 0.93 -25.02
C SER A 65 -2.76 2.22 -24.76
N ASP A 66 -3.71 2.22 -23.82
CA ASP A 66 -4.54 3.41 -23.52
C ASP A 66 -3.80 4.42 -22.62
N PRO A 67 -3.40 5.60 -23.16
CA PRO A 67 -2.73 6.61 -22.35
C PRO A 67 -3.66 7.34 -21.37
N MET A 68 -4.99 7.20 -21.52
CA MET A 68 -5.98 7.88 -20.68
C MET A 68 -6.31 7.08 -19.43
N GLY A 69 -6.24 5.75 -19.51
CA GLY A 69 -6.59 4.84 -18.42
C GLY A 69 -8.06 4.96 -18.00
N MET A 70 -8.34 4.50 -16.80
CA MET A 70 -9.69 4.50 -16.24
C MET A 70 -10.16 5.91 -15.89
N PHE A 71 -11.36 6.30 -16.30
CA PHE A 71 -11.93 7.63 -16.03
C PHE A 71 -13.45 7.61 -15.78
N GLY A 72 -14.00 8.77 -15.43
CA GLY A 72 -15.44 9.00 -15.29
C GLY A 72 -16.12 8.13 -14.24
N GLY A 73 -17.31 7.65 -14.56
CA GLY A 73 -18.15 6.85 -13.65
C GLY A 73 -17.52 5.52 -13.27
N PHE A 74 -16.75 4.92 -14.19
CA PHE A 74 -16.07 3.66 -13.92
C PHE A 74 -14.98 3.82 -12.86
N MET A 75 -14.13 4.85 -12.97
CA MET A 75 -13.16 5.18 -11.93
C MET A 75 -13.83 5.50 -10.60
N SER A 76 -14.90 6.30 -10.62
CA SER A 76 -15.64 6.66 -9.42
C SER A 76 -16.16 5.43 -8.68
N GLN A 77 -16.83 4.50 -9.38
CA GLN A 77 -17.44 3.31 -8.77
C GLN A 77 -16.40 2.24 -8.38
N SER A 78 -15.29 2.15 -9.11
CA SER A 78 -14.32 1.07 -8.93
C SER A 78 -13.17 1.44 -7.97
N ILE A 79 -12.86 2.73 -7.83
CA ILE A 79 -11.76 3.23 -6.99
C ILE A 79 -12.29 4.15 -5.88
N VAL A 80 -12.92 5.28 -6.25
CA VAL A 80 -13.24 6.34 -5.29
C VAL A 80 -14.28 5.87 -4.26
N VAL A 81 -15.34 5.21 -4.70
CA VAL A 81 -16.40 4.73 -3.78
C VAL A 81 -15.91 3.61 -2.86
N PRO A 82 -15.15 2.59 -3.33
CA PRO A 82 -14.51 1.63 -2.43
C PRO A 82 -13.53 2.24 -1.42
N GLU A 83 -12.82 3.31 -1.78
CA GLU A 83 -11.94 4.03 -0.83
C GLU A 83 -12.70 4.62 0.36
N LEU A 84 -13.98 4.98 0.22
CA LEU A 84 -14.83 5.40 1.34
C LEU A 84 -15.04 4.28 2.38
N ASP A 85 -14.90 3.02 1.98
CA ASP A 85 -14.94 1.86 2.86
C ASP A 85 -13.55 1.48 3.40
N GLY A 86 -12.51 2.25 3.04
CA GLY A 86 -11.12 1.99 3.42
C GLY A 86 -10.42 1.01 2.49
N ALA A 87 -10.93 0.80 1.27
CA ALA A 87 -10.25 -0.05 0.29
C ALA A 87 -8.89 0.54 -0.09
N ILE A 88 -7.91 -0.34 -0.16
CA ILE A 88 -6.54 -0.04 -0.52
C ILE A 88 -6.14 -0.82 -1.77
N TYR A 89 -5.11 -0.37 -2.46
CA TYR A 89 -4.54 -1.08 -3.60
C TYR A 89 -5.54 -1.28 -4.75
N PRO A 90 -6.00 -0.22 -5.42
CA PRO A 90 -6.70 -0.35 -6.68
C PRO A 90 -5.74 -1.00 -7.70
N TYR A 91 -5.98 -2.25 -8.04
CA TYR A 91 -5.05 -3.08 -8.80
C TYR A 91 -5.79 -3.78 -9.91
N VAL A 92 -5.44 -3.50 -11.17
CA VAL A 92 -6.01 -4.21 -12.32
C VAL A 92 -5.64 -5.68 -12.20
N LEU A 93 -6.65 -6.53 -12.11
CA LEU A 93 -6.49 -7.98 -11.92
C LEU A 93 -7.02 -8.78 -13.10
N ASN A 94 -8.13 -8.36 -13.67
CA ASN A 94 -8.80 -9.04 -14.76
C ASN A 94 -8.89 -8.13 -15.98
N ASP A 95 -8.77 -8.74 -17.15
CA ASP A 95 -9.15 -8.18 -18.44
C ASP A 95 -10.48 -8.76 -18.92
N GLN A 96 -10.93 -8.36 -20.08
CA GLN A 96 -12.12 -8.86 -20.73
C GLN A 96 -11.77 -9.42 -22.11
N GLU A 97 -12.07 -10.69 -22.34
CA GLU A 97 -11.85 -11.35 -23.62
C GLU A 97 -13.17 -11.86 -24.19
N LEU A 98 -13.26 -11.91 -25.52
CA LEU A 98 -14.35 -12.60 -26.22
C LEU A 98 -14.05 -14.09 -26.28
N ASP A 99 -15.01 -14.93 -25.93
CA ASP A 99 -14.94 -16.35 -26.19
C ASP A 99 -15.34 -16.69 -27.64
N GLU A 100 -15.34 -17.99 -27.97
CA GLU A 100 -15.68 -18.49 -29.30
C GLU A 100 -17.16 -18.22 -29.68
N GLU A 101 -18.03 -17.99 -28.70
CA GLU A 101 -19.46 -17.69 -28.89
C GLU A 101 -19.72 -16.17 -28.94
N GLY A 102 -18.68 -15.34 -28.81
CA GLY A 102 -18.79 -13.87 -28.80
C GLY A 102 -19.30 -13.31 -27.48
N ILE A 103 -19.15 -14.04 -26.39
CA ILE A 103 -19.50 -13.60 -25.04
C ILE A 103 -18.25 -13.03 -24.36
N TYR A 104 -18.39 -11.85 -23.75
CA TYR A 104 -17.33 -11.26 -22.96
C TYR A 104 -17.15 -12.00 -21.64
N LEU A 105 -15.95 -12.50 -21.39
CA LEU A 105 -15.56 -13.17 -20.16
C LEU A 105 -14.45 -12.40 -19.47
N PHE A 106 -14.60 -12.21 -18.17
CA PHE A 106 -13.50 -11.69 -17.37
C PHE A 106 -12.51 -12.81 -17.05
N LYS A 107 -11.24 -12.57 -17.38
CA LYS A 107 -10.15 -13.50 -17.07
C LYS A 107 -9.11 -12.81 -16.21
N ALA A 108 -8.56 -13.53 -15.25
CA ALA A 108 -7.46 -13.03 -14.47
C ALA A 108 -6.16 -13.02 -15.28
N ILE A 109 -5.47 -11.89 -15.31
CA ILE A 109 -4.15 -11.76 -15.90
C ILE A 109 -3.16 -12.52 -15.00
N PRO A 110 -2.51 -13.63 -15.46
CA PRO A 110 -1.84 -14.58 -14.57
C PRO A 110 -0.72 -13.97 -13.71
N GLU A 111 0.10 -13.12 -14.32
CA GLU A 111 1.20 -12.46 -13.60
C GLU A 111 0.65 -11.47 -12.53
N ARG A 112 -0.40 -10.74 -12.88
CA ARG A 112 -1.03 -9.79 -11.97
C ARG A 112 -1.72 -10.52 -10.82
N LEU A 113 -2.38 -11.65 -11.07
CA LEU A 113 -2.96 -12.50 -10.03
C LEU A 113 -1.88 -13.01 -9.05
N LYS A 114 -0.74 -13.47 -9.57
CA LYS A 114 0.40 -13.89 -8.74
C LYS A 114 0.91 -12.75 -7.86
N ASN A 115 1.06 -11.55 -8.41
CA ASN A 115 1.50 -10.38 -7.65
C ASN A 115 0.46 -9.94 -6.62
N PHE A 116 -0.81 -9.93 -6.99
CA PHE A 116 -1.90 -9.55 -6.09
C PHE A 116 -2.00 -10.48 -4.87
N THR A 117 -1.94 -11.79 -5.08
CA THR A 117 -1.95 -12.77 -3.99
C THR A 117 -0.74 -12.60 -3.07
N ARG A 118 0.45 -12.28 -3.62
CA ARG A 118 1.65 -11.98 -2.84
C ARG A 118 1.48 -10.70 -2.00
N ILE A 119 0.86 -9.65 -2.56
CA ILE A 119 0.58 -8.39 -1.85
C ILE A 119 -0.32 -8.67 -0.64
N ILE A 120 -1.43 -9.38 -0.84
CA ILE A 120 -2.35 -9.75 0.25
C ILE A 120 -1.62 -10.56 1.34
N GLY A 121 -0.85 -11.57 0.92
CA GLY A 121 -0.05 -12.38 1.84
C GLY A 121 0.93 -11.55 2.67
N ASN A 122 1.57 -10.55 2.06
CA ASN A 122 2.47 -9.63 2.75
C ASN A 122 1.74 -8.77 3.79
N PHE A 123 0.56 -8.24 3.47
CA PHE A 123 -0.26 -7.46 4.42
C PHE A 123 -0.68 -8.31 5.63
N ILE A 124 -1.16 -9.53 5.39
CA ILE A 124 -1.52 -10.46 6.46
C ILE A 124 -0.29 -10.82 7.32
N SER A 125 0.84 -11.10 6.69
CA SER A 125 2.11 -11.38 7.37
C SER A 125 2.58 -10.18 8.20
N LEU A 126 2.48 -8.96 7.67
CA LEU A 126 2.86 -7.74 8.38
C LEU A 126 2.00 -7.52 9.64
N LYS A 127 0.70 -7.83 9.57
CA LYS A 127 -0.21 -7.77 10.72
C LYS A 127 0.17 -8.77 11.82
N ARG A 128 0.57 -9.98 11.43
CA ARG A 128 0.87 -11.09 12.36
C ARG A 128 2.28 -11.05 12.94
N LYS A 129 3.21 -10.41 12.23
CA LYS A 129 4.61 -10.31 12.65
C LYS A 129 4.77 -9.46 13.91
N PRO A 130 5.57 -9.89 14.89
CA PRO A 130 5.96 -9.04 16.00
C PRO A 130 6.78 -7.84 15.49
N ASN A 131 6.68 -6.71 16.17
CA ASN A 131 7.32 -5.46 15.73
C ASN A 131 8.85 -5.59 15.55
N ALA A 132 9.50 -6.39 16.37
CA ALA A 132 10.95 -6.63 16.28
C ALA A 132 11.42 -7.26 14.95
N GLU A 133 10.52 -7.97 14.26
CA GLU A 133 10.80 -8.64 12.97
C GLU A 133 10.39 -7.81 11.75
N LYS A 134 9.68 -6.69 11.97
CA LYS A 134 9.25 -5.80 10.90
C LYS A 134 10.41 -4.94 10.42
N LYS A 135 10.54 -4.80 9.09
CA LYS A 135 11.50 -3.91 8.45
C LYS A 135 10.77 -2.66 7.96
N VAL A 136 11.25 -1.50 8.38
CA VAL A 136 10.70 -0.19 7.99
C VAL A 136 11.75 0.55 7.17
N ALA A 137 11.36 1.04 5.99
CA ALA A 137 12.16 1.96 5.20
C ALA A 137 11.52 3.35 5.28
N ILE A 138 12.31 4.35 5.61
CA ILE A 138 11.85 5.74 5.72
C ILE A 138 12.54 6.54 4.61
N TYR A 139 11.74 7.12 3.73
CA TYR A 139 12.23 8.02 2.69
C TYR A 139 12.02 9.46 3.14
N TYR A 140 13.05 10.27 3.04
CA TYR A 140 12.99 11.69 3.31
C TYR A 140 13.67 12.48 2.18
N PHE A 141 13.22 13.70 1.97
CA PHE A 141 13.75 14.57 0.94
C PHE A 141 14.90 15.42 1.49
N LYS A 142 15.99 15.50 0.73
CA LYS A 142 17.08 16.43 0.94
C LYS A 142 17.30 17.17 -0.38
N GLY A 143 17.00 18.45 -0.41
CA GLY A 143 17.20 19.29 -1.61
C GLY A 143 18.68 19.37 -2.01
N ALA A 144 18.95 19.44 -3.31
CA ALA A 144 20.28 19.64 -3.84
C ALA A 144 20.87 20.98 -3.35
N GLY A 145 22.08 20.97 -2.83
CA GLY A 145 22.76 22.17 -2.35
C GLY A 145 22.19 22.77 -1.05
N GLN A 146 21.20 22.15 -0.44
CA GLN A 146 20.64 22.61 0.82
C GLN A 146 21.37 22.01 2.03
N SER A 147 21.77 22.88 2.96
CA SER A 147 22.34 22.47 4.23
C SER A 147 21.29 22.04 5.26
N SER A 148 20.02 22.28 4.99
CA SER A 148 18.91 21.93 5.89
C SER A 148 17.98 20.88 5.29
N LEU A 149 17.55 19.94 6.12
CA LEU A 149 16.53 18.95 5.81
C LEU A 149 15.14 19.55 6.11
N THR A 150 14.59 20.31 5.18
CA THR A 150 13.26 20.89 5.32
C THR A 150 12.36 20.41 4.21
N ALA A 151 11.15 19.99 4.55
CA ALA A 151 10.14 19.58 3.60
C ALA A 151 8.83 20.31 3.89
N GLN A 152 8.49 21.34 3.10
CA GLN A 152 7.22 22.06 3.17
C GLN A 152 6.82 22.50 4.60
N GLY A 153 7.76 23.03 5.39
CA GLY A 153 7.54 23.43 6.76
C GLY A 153 7.66 22.31 7.81
N LEU A 154 7.92 21.06 7.39
CA LEU A 154 8.22 19.98 8.32
C LEU A 154 9.69 20.05 8.76
N GLU A 155 9.92 20.07 10.06
CA GLU A 155 11.24 19.86 10.64
C GLU A 155 11.63 18.38 10.55
N THR A 156 12.34 18.01 9.49
CA THR A 156 12.62 16.60 9.14
C THR A 156 13.45 15.90 10.23
N VAL A 157 14.47 16.53 10.77
CA VAL A 157 15.36 15.89 11.75
C VAL A 157 14.64 15.57 13.06
N PRO A 158 13.95 16.51 13.72
CA PRO A 158 13.17 16.23 14.92
C PRO A 158 12.06 15.20 14.66
N SER A 159 11.38 15.31 13.52
CA SER A 159 10.30 14.38 13.14
C SER A 159 10.81 12.95 13.01
N LEU A 160 11.92 12.73 12.28
CA LEU A 160 12.51 11.41 12.10
C LEU A 160 13.06 10.85 13.43
N TYR A 161 13.72 11.69 14.22
CA TYR A 161 14.25 11.28 15.51
C TYR A 161 13.16 10.82 16.47
N ASN A 162 12.07 11.58 16.57
CA ASN A 162 10.92 11.24 17.38
C ASN A 162 10.19 9.99 16.86
N LEU A 163 10.07 9.83 15.54
CA LEU A 163 9.52 8.62 14.92
C LEU A 163 10.35 7.38 15.29
N LEU A 164 11.69 7.44 15.17
CA LEU A 164 12.56 6.33 15.51
C LEU A 164 12.52 5.98 17.01
N LYS A 165 12.46 6.99 17.89
CA LYS A 165 12.24 6.77 19.32
C LYS A 165 10.90 6.07 19.59
N ARG A 166 9.84 6.51 18.92
CA ARG A 166 8.52 5.88 19.06
C ARG A 166 8.51 4.45 18.54
N LEU A 167 9.09 4.20 17.35
CA LEU A 167 9.24 2.84 16.83
C LEU A 167 9.99 1.93 17.82
N LYS A 168 11.08 2.41 18.41
CA LYS A 168 11.83 1.66 19.43
C LYS A 168 10.98 1.35 20.66
N ALA A 169 10.17 2.32 21.12
CA ALA A 169 9.27 2.14 22.25
C ALA A 169 8.14 1.14 21.96
N GLU A 170 7.70 1.05 20.69
CA GLU A 170 6.72 0.07 20.22
C GLU A 170 7.33 -1.31 19.90
N GLY A 171 8.59 -1.54 20.26
CA GLY A 171 9.26 -2.84 20.12
C GLY A 171 9.87 -3.12 18.75
N TYR A 172 9.99 -2.13 17.88
CA TYR A 172 10.77 -2.29 16.65
C TYR A 172 12.27 -2.32 16.95
N THR A 173 13.03 -3.08 16.18
CA THR A 173 14.49 -3.11 16.29
C THR A 173 15.08 -1.87 15.64
N VAL A 174 15.44 -0.87 16.46
CA VAL A 174 16.14 0.34 16.02
C VAL A 174 17.57 0.28 16.56
N LYS A 175 18.51 -0.02 15.66
CA LYS A 175 19.94 -0.11 15.99
C LYS A 175 20.60 1.27 15.88
N ASN A 176 21.59 1.51 16.73
CA ASN A 176 22.49 2.67 16.64
C ASN A 176 21.79 4.04 16.62
N LEU A 177 20.60 4.16 17.25
CA LEU A 177 19.95 5.45 17.37
C LEU A 177 20.80 6.33 18.31
N PRO A 178 21.30 7.49 17.86
CA PRO A 178 22.05 8.41 18.70
C PRO A 178 21.29 8.85 19.95
N ALA A 179 22.01 9.21 21.00
CA ALA A 179 21.39 9.62 22.25
C ALA A 179 20.67 10.97 22.15
N THR A 180 21.17 11.84 21.28
CA THR A 180 20.64 13.20 21.08
C THR A 180 20.23 13.44 19.63
N GLU A 181 19.24 14.34 19.45
CA GLU A 181 18.80 14.80 18.13
C GLU A 181 19.95 15.44 17.32
N LYS A 182 20.84 16.19 17.98
CA LYS A 182 21.98 16.83 17.33
C LYS A 182 22.99 15.80 16.76
N GLU A 183 23.22 14.71 17.46
CA GLU A 183 24.05 13.60 16.95
C GLU A 183 23.35 12.88 15.79
N PHE A 184 22.03 12.73 15.86
CA PHE A 184 21.23 12.16 14.78
C PHE A 184 21.25 13.05 13.53
N GLU A 185 21.12 14.38 13.68
CA GLU A 185 21.28 15.34 12.60
C GLU A 185 22.65 15.19 11.91
N LYS A 186 23.72 15.14 12.70
CA LYS A 186 25.08 14.95 12.18
C LYS A 186 25.19 13.65 11.39
N LEU A 187 24.59 12.57 11.88
CA LEU A 187 24.56 11.27 11.19
C LEU A 187 23.86 11.39 9.83
N LEU A 188 22.66 12.00 9.78
CA LEU A 188 21.90 12.20 8.54
C LEU A 188 22.65 13.07 7.51
N MET A 189 23.34 14.09 7.99
CA MET A 189 24.11 14.99 7.11
C MET A 189 25.37 14.34 6.53
N THR A 190 25.99 13.40 7.25
CA THR A 190 27.28 12.78 6.86
C THR A 190 27.13 11.42 6.18
N GLN A 191 26.08 10.67 6.48
CA GLN A 191 25.93 9.28 6.00
C GLN A 191 24.70 9.05 5.10
N GLY A 192 23.88 10.05 4.91
CA GLY A 192 22.71 9.94 4.05
C GLY A 192 23.08 9.79 2.58
N ALA A 193 22.80 8.62 1.98
CA ALA A 193 22.90 8.47 0.54
C ALA A 193 21.88 9.39 -0.13
N VAL A 194 22.34 10.30 -0.98
CA VAL A 194 21.47 11.18 -1.78
C VAL A 194 21.24 10.51 -3.12
N LEU A 195 20.10 9.86 -3.26
CA LEU A 195 19.61 9.40 -4.58
C LEU A 195 19.02 10.58 -5.33
N SER A 196 19.84 11.29 -6.09
CA SER A 196 19.42 12.47 -6.86
C SER A 196 20.12 12.47 -8.19
N THR A 197 19.40 12.83 -9.25
CA THR A 197 19.97 13.11 -10.59
C THR A 197 20.98 14.25 -10.59
N TYR A 198 21.03 15.04 -9.51
CA TYR A 198 21.96 16.15 -9.31
C TYR A 198 23.20 15.79 -8.51
N ALA A 199 23.29 14.55 -8.01
CA ALA A 199 24.46 14.07 -7.28
C ALA A 199 25.17 13.01 -8.12
N GLU A 200 25.96 13.47 -9.10
CA GLU A 200 26.79 12.60 -9.94
C GLU A 200 27.71 11.73 -9.07
N GLY A 201 27.68 10.41 -9.26
CA GLY A 201 28.46 9.45 -8.46
C GLY A 201 27.85 9.01 -7.13
N ALA A 202 26.78 9.64 -6.61
CA ALA A 202 26.17 9.26 -5.34
C ALA A 202 25.57 7.86 -5.35
N PHE A 203 25.10 7.40 -6.52
CA PHE A 203 24.59 6.04 -6.69
C PHE A 203 25.71 4.99 -6.63
N ASP A 204 26.87 5.29 -7.21
CA ASP A 204 28.03 4.43 -7.17
C ASP A 204 28.62 4.31 -5.75
N ASP A 205 28.59 5.41 -5.01
CA ASP A 205 29.01 5.44 -3.60
C ASP A 205 28.04 4.65 -2.72
N PHE A 206 26.73 4.72 -2.99
CA PHE A 206 25.71 3.91 -2.33
C PHE A 206 25.91 2.42 -2.62
N LEU A 207 26.17 2.05 -3.87
CA LEU A 207 26.44 0.65 -4.24
C LEU A 207 27.73 0.10 -3.61
N LYS A 208 28.76 0.96 -3.45
CA LYS A 208 30.05 0.56 -2.87
C LYS A 208 30.04 0.52 -1.35
N ASN A 209 29.38 1.48 -0.70
CA ASN A 209 29.50 1.73 0.74
C ASN A 209 28.19 1.56 1.51
N GLY A 210 27.05 1.50 0.81
CA GLY A 210 25.70 1.53 1.39
C GLY A 210 25.02 0.18 1.59
N ARG A 211 25.72 -0.94 1.52
CA ARG A 211 25.13 -2.24 1.87
C ARG A 211 24.94 -2.29 3.38
N PRO A 212 23.69 -2.38 3.88
CA PRO A 212 23.50 -2.69 5.29
C PRO A 212 24.07 -4.09 5.57
N ALA A 213 24.89 -4.17 6.58
CA ALA A 213 25.34 -5.43 7.15
C ALA A 213 24.18 -6.24 7.74
#